data_e17020a8c7ae30711a5362b4e229fb6b
#
_entry.id   e17020a8c7ae30711a5362b4e229fb6b
#
_cell.length_a   1.000
_cell.length_b   1.000
_cell.length_c   1.000
_cell.angle_alpha   90.00
_cell.angle_beta   90.00
_cell.angle_gamma   90.00
#
_symmetry.space_group_name_H-M   'P 1'
#
loop_
_entity.id
_entity.type
_entity.pdbx_description
1 polymer ?
#
loop_
_entity_poly.entity_id
_entity_poly.type
_entity_poly.pdbx_seq_one_letter_code
_entity_poly.pdbx_strand_id
1 'polypeptide(L)'
;MKPWRSWGEQLQLFKDRGLILSSGDDCLKFLKQVGYYRFSGYCRYFQKSPEDGVNEFISGVTFDQIFEIYSLDQRLHQFLMGPISQIEILLRNRYAYIVAEKGGAYGEYLCDSYFSGAESSESLLEACIRDIERSKDRHILRYRDDSASEKYAKLPVWSAVEAFSFGTLSKCIERGYHGQISHLICEDIGLAKSGFPSRLRSIVYLRNRCAHYGRLWNHCVIDAGAVPHNVRNKAKRRLAIGNFTPRSIMDVIVSLDDFLKKMNIRSDFLEQFEQLFMLDNDVFRRGMIDPRSTKDRYQH
;
A
#
# COMPACT_ATOMS: atom_id res chain seq x y z
N MET A 1 14.70 -28.21 -0.75
CA MET A 1 15.12 -26.99 -0.06
C MET A 1 16.15 -26.27 -0.91
N LYS A 2 16.08 -24.93 -1.10
CA LYS A 2 17.10 -24.19 -1.87
C LYS A 2 18.37 -24.03 -1.01
N PRO A 3 19.58 -24.36 -1.54
CA PRO A 3 20.81 -24.21 -0.76
C PRO A 3 21.17 -22.74 -0.57
N TRP A 4 21.87 -22.43 0.51
CA TRP A 4 22.54 -21.15 0.68
C TRP A 4 23.60 -20.96 -0.40
N ARG A 5 23.81 -19.72 -0.86
CA ARG A 5 24.79 -19.34 -1.88
C ARG A 5 25.49 -18.03 -1.49
N SER A 6 26.78 -18.01 -1.63
CA SER A 6 27.58 -16.79 -1.52
C SER A 6 27.17 -15.76 -2.60
N TRP A 7 27.52 -14.50 -2.41
CA TRP A 7 27.25 -13.45 -3.41
C TRP A 7 27.89 -13.75 -4.78
N GLY A 8 29.09 -14.34 -4.80
CA GLY A 8 29.75 -14.77 -6.04
C GLY A 8 28.96 -15.87 -6.77
N GLU A 9 28.47 -16.87 -6.03
CA GLU A 9 27.62 -17.94 -6.59
C GLU A 9 26.26 -17.39 -7.07
N GLN A 10 25.69 -16.39 -6.37
CA GLN A 10 24.47 -15.72 -6.81
C GLN A 10 24.67 -14.94 -8.10
N LEU A 11 25.81 -14.25 -8.24
CA LEU A 11 26.20 -13.57 -9.48
C LEU A 11 26.42 -14.57 -10.61
N GLN A 12 27.11 -15.68 -10.32
CA GLN A 12 27.32 -16.74 -11.32
C GLN A 12 25.98 -17.35 -11.77
N LEU A 13 25.04 -17.55 -10.85
CA LEU A 13 23.70 -18.03 -11.18
C LEU A 13 22.93 -17.11 -12.16
N PHE A 14 23.11 -15.80 -12.08
CA PHE A 14 22.54 -14.88 -13.06
C PHE A 14 23.18 -15.05 -14.43
N LYS A 15 24.53 -15.20 -14.50
CA LYS A 15 25.25 -15.46 -15.75
C LYS A 15 24.83 -16.77 -16.37
N ASP A 16 24.76 -17.84 -15.58
CA ASP A 16 24.36 -19.18 -16.04
C ASP A 16 22.95 -19.21 -16.64
N ARG A 17 22.09 -18.30 -16.15
CA ARG A 17 20.72 -18.11 -16.67
C ARG A 17 20.64 -17.16 -17.86
N GLY A 18 21.77 -16.66 -18.35
CA GLY A 18 21.85 -15.82 -19.54
C GLY A 18 21.62 -14.33 -19.30
N LEU A 19 21.73 -13.83 -18.04
CA LEU A 19 21.71 -12.39 -17.79
C LEU A 19 23.02 -11.75 -18.26
N ILE A 20 22.91 -10.74 -19.12
CA ILE A 20 24.07 -9.99 -19.60
C ILE A 20 24.43 -8.94 -18.53
N LEU A 21 25.71 -8.93 -18.14
CA LEU A 21 26.27 -7.98 -17.17
C LEU A 21 27.25 -7.05 -17.87
N SER A 22 27.01 -5.74 -17.80
CA SER A 22 27.98 -4.71 -18.23
C SER A 22 29.18 -4.64 -17.30
N SER A 23 28.95 -4.82 -15.99
CA SER A 23 29.99 -4.88 -14.95
C SER A 23 29.62 -5.94 -13.91
N GLY A 24 30.49 -6.94 -13.75
CA GLY A 24 30.32 -7.96 -12.71
C GLY A 24 30.49 -7.39 -11.29
N ASP A 25 31.40 -6.42 -11.14
CA ASP A 25 31.69 -5.78 -9.83
C ASP A 25 30.53 -4.91 -9.35
N ASP A 26 29.90 -4.16 -10.25
CA ASP A 26 28.73 -3.32 -9.88
C ASP A 26 27.52 -4.20 -9.54
N CYS A 27 27.29 -5.29 -10.29
CA CYS A 27 26.25 -6.25 -9.97
C CYS A 27 26.52 -6.91 -8.60
N LEU A 28 27.77 -7.29 -8.30
CA LEU A 28 28.15 -7.88 -7.02
C LEU A 28 27.94 -6.89 -5.86
N LYS A 29 28.35 -5.63 -6.05
CA LYS A 29 28.12 -4.55 -5.11
C LYS A 29 26.63 -4.34 -4.82
N PHE A 30 25.81 -4.33 -5.87
CA PHE A 30 24.38 -4.21 -5.76
C PHE A 30 23.75 -5.40 -5.00
N LEU A 31 24.19 -6.65 -5.31
CA LEU A 31 23.70 -7.84 -4.59
C LEU A 31 24.03 -7.81 -3.10
N LYS A 32 25.17 -7.24 -2.71
CA LYS A 32 25.54 -7.06 -1.31
C LYS A 32 24.64 -6.04 -0.58
N GLN A 33 24.11 -5.04 -1.29
CA GLN A 33 23.26 -4.00 -0.72
C GLN A 33 21.78 -4.39 -0.69
N VAL A 34 21.28 -5.00 -1.76
CA VAL A 34 19.85 -5.23 -1.98
C VAL A 34 19.45 -6.68 -1.74
N GLY A 35 20.35 -7.61 -2.03
CA GLY A 35 20.14 -9.04 -1.90
C GLY A 35 19.51 -9.68 -3.15
N TYR A 36 19.96 -10.90 -3.43
CA TYR A 36 19.49 -11.71 -4.58
C TYR A 36 17.97 -11.89 -4.57
N TYR A 37 17.39 -12.24 -3.42
CA TYR A 37 15.98 -12.58 -3.31
C TYR A 37 15.07 -11.40 -3.71
N ARG A 38 15.38 -10.20 -3.23
CA ARG A 38 14.63 -8.98 -3.57
C ARG A 38 14.74 -8.67 -5.06
N PHE A 39 15.94 -8.69 -5.62
CA PHE A 39 16.17 -8.38 -7.03
C PHE A 39 15.59 -9.46 -7.96
N SER A 40 15.64 -10.72 -7.60
CA SER A 40 15.07 -11.83 -8.39
C SER A 40 13.57 -11.67 -8.64
N GLY A 41 12.86 -10.97 -7.76
CA GLY A 41 11.46 -10.64 -7.97
C GLY A 41 11.18 -9.76 -9.18
N TYR A 42 12.13 -8.88 -9.56
CA TYR A 42 12.08 -8.10 -10.81
C TYR A 42 12.55 -8.91 -12.01
N CYS A 43 13.55 -9.78 -11.80
CA CYS A 43 14.09 -10.64 -12.85
C CYS A 43 13.03 -11.57 -13.48
N ARG A 44 12.04 -12.02 -12.69
CA ARG A 44 10.98 -12.94 -13.15
C ARG A 44 10.24 -12.43 -14.39
N TYR A 45 10.06 -11.12 -14.54
CA TYR A 45 9.41 -10.53 -15.71
C TYR A 45 10.19 -10.75 -17.00
N PHE A 46 11.50 -10.90 -16.90
CA PHE A 46 12.44 -11.04 -18.01
C PHE A 46 12.89 -12.48 -18.23
N GLN A 47 12.33 -13.44 -17.49
CA GLN A 47 12.59 -14.87 -17.66
C GLN A 47 11.59 -15.50 -18.63
N LYS A 48 11.97 -16.62 -19.25
CA LYS A 48 11.20 -17.28 -20.31
C LYS A 48 9.86 -17.82 -19.80
N SER A 49 9.87 -18.64 -18.74
CA SER A 49 8.69 -19.26 -18.15
C SER A 49 8.93 -19.60 -16.66
N PRO A 50 9.08 -18.56 -15.81
CA PRO A 50 9.45 -18.76 -14.41
C PRO A 50 8.39 -19.51 -13.60
N GLU A 51 7.13 -19.47 -14.02
CA GLU A 51 6.01 -20.25 -13.45
C GLU A 51 6.19 -21.76 -13.68
N ASP A 52 6.78 -22.15 -14.81
CA ASP A 52 7.08 -23.55 -15.17
C ASP A 52 8.47 -23.97 -14.72
N GLY A 53 9.17 -23.13 -13.93
CA GLY A 53 10.52 -23.42 -13.44
C GLY A 53 11.64 -23.05 -14.40
N VAL A 54 11.34 -22.55 -15.61
CA VAL A 54 12.32 -22.12 -16.62
C VAL A 54 12.79 -20.70 -16.27
N ASN A 55 13.85 -20.61 -15.48
CA ASN A 55 14.38 -19.36 -14.94
C ASN A 55 15.46 -18.70 -15.82
N GLU A 56 15.67 -19.17 -17.03
CA GLU A 56 16.57 -18.55 -18.01
C GLU A 56 15.99 -17.21 -18.47
N PHE A 57 16.87 -16.24 -18.65
CA PHE A 57 16.47 -14.95 -19.18
C PHE A 57 16.15 -15.03 -20.67
N ILE A 58 15.25 -14.16 -21.11
CA ILE A 58 15.01 -13.90 -22.54
C ILE A 58 16.32 -13.37 -23.13
N SER A 59 16.65 -13.78 -24.38
CA SER A 59 17.87 -13.34 -25.03
C SER A 59 18.00 -11.83 -25.11
N GLY A 60 19.18 -11.30 -24.80
CA GLY A 60 19.48 -9.88 -24.84
C GLY A 60 19.12 -9.09 -23.58
N VAL A 61 18.55 -9.72 -22.54
CA VAL A 61 18.24 -9.04 -21.28
C VAL A 61 19.52 -8.71 -20.51
N THR A 62 19.65 -7.45 -20.11
CA THR A 62 20.79 -6.95 -19.33
C THR A 62 20.42 -6.70 -17.88
N PHE A 63 21.43 -6.73 -17.01
CA PHE A 63 21.29 -6.32 -15.61
C PHE A 63 20.81 -4.87 -15.50
N ASP A 64 21.36 -3.97 -16.33
CA ASP A 64 21.06 -2.54 -16.29
C ASP A 64 19.59 -2.24 -16.59
N GLN A 65 18.97 -2.96 -17.52
CA GLN A 65 17.53 -2.87 -17.79
C GLN A 65 16.69 -3.21 -16.56
N ILE A 66 17.04 -4.29 -15.85
CA ILE A 66 16.31 -4.71 -14.66
C ILE A 66 16.59 -3.75 -13.48
N PHE A 67 17.82 -3.26 -13.36
CA PHE A 67 18.22 -2.28 -12.36
C PHE A 67 17.49 -0.95 -12.52
N GLU A 68 17.26 -0.50 -13.75
CA GLU A 68 16.47 0.68 -14.05
C GLU A 68 15.02 0.54 -13.53
N ILE A 69 14.39 -0.61 -13.82
CA ILE A 69 13.04 -0.94 -13.30
C ILE A 69 13.02 -0.94 -11.77
N TYR A 70 14.02 -1.55 -11.13
CA TYR A 70 14.15 -1.54 -9.68
C TYR A 70 14.29 -0.10 -9.16
N SER A 71 15.10 0.73 -9.78
CA SER A 71 15.34 2.11 -9.38
C SER A 71 14.08 2.98 -9.52
N LEU A 72 13.32 2.81 -10.61
CA LEU A 72 12.02 3.46 -10.81
C LEU A 72 11.02 3.03 -9.73
N ASP A 73 10.98 1.75 -9.38
CA ASP A 73 10.09 1.24 -8.32
C ASP A 73 10.45 1.83 -6.95
N GLN A 74 11.76 2.00 -6.62
CA GLN A 74 12.19 2.68 -5.39
C GLN A 74 11.78 4.16 -5.38
N ARG A 75 11.90 4.87 -6.49
CA ARG A 75 11.43 6.26 -6.62
C ARG A 75 9.91 6.34 -6.48
N LEU A 76 9.18 5.35 -7.00
CA LEU A 76 7.72 5.28 -6.85
C LEU A 76 7.30 5.15 -5.39
N HIS A 77 8.00 4.34 -4.57
CA HIS A 77 7.74 4.28 -3.13
C HIS A 77 7.83 5.66 -2.47
N GLN A 78 8.92 6.39 -2.75
CA GLN A 78 9.14 7.73 -2.20
C GLN A 78 8.05 8.72 -2.65
N PHE A 79 7.70 8.70 -3.93
CA PHE A 79 6.67 9.56 -4.50
C PHE A 79 5.29 9.34 -3.86
N LEU A 80 4.93 8.09 -3.57
CA LEU A 80 3.61 7.73 -3.03
C LEU A 80 3.46 8.02 -1.55
N MET A 81 4.54 7.94 -0.75
CA MET A 81 4.46 8.05 0.71
C MET A 81 3.93 9.41 1.18
N GLY A 82 4.37 10.51 0.59
CA GLY A 82 3.91 11.85 0.96
C GLY A 82 2.39 12.03 0.81
N PRO A 83 1.83 11.84 -0.39
CA PRO A 83 0.38 11.92 -0.62
C PRO A 83 -0.45 10.98 0.25
N ILE A 84 0.00 9.74 0.44
CA ILE A 84 -0.70 8.77 1.31
C ILE A 84 -0.70 9.24 2.77
N SER A 85 0.42 9.77 3.26
CA SER A 85 0.50 10.29 4.64
C SER A 85 -0.45 11.47 4.87
N GLN A 86 -0.63 12.34 3.88
CA GLN A 86 -1.59 13.45 3.95
C GLN A 86 -3.04 12.94 4.07
N ILE A 87 -3.41 11.90 3.31
CA ILE A 87 -4.72 11.23 3.45
C ILE A 87 -4.87 10.61 4.83
N GLU A 88 -3.85 9.91 5.33
CA GLU A 88 -3.86 9.27 6.65
C GLU A 88 -4.10 10.32 7.75
N ILE A 89 -3.39 11.44 7.74
CA ILE A 89 -3.54 12.55 8.70
C ILE A 89 -4.95 13.13 8.64
N LEU A 90 -5.45 13.43 7.43
CA LEU A 90 -6.81 13.96 7.26
C LEU A 90 -7.86 13.00 7.83
N LEU A 91 -7.75 11.71 7.54
CA LEU A 91 -8.71 10.71 8.00
C LEU A 91 -8.65 10.51 9.53
N ARG A 92 -7.46 10.61 10.18
CA ARG A 92 -7.33 10.63 11.64
C ARG A 92 -8.15 11.77 12.22
N ASN A 93 -7.95 12.98 11.71
CA ASN A 93 -8.66 14.15 12.18
C ASN A 93 -10.19 14.03 11.98
N ARG A 94 -10.64 13.60 10.80
CA ARG A 94 -12.08 13.43 10.52
C ARG A 94 -12.71 12.35 11.39
N TYR A 95 -12.03 11.23 11.56
CA TYR A 95 -12.50 10.17 12.46
C TYR A 95 -12.68 10.71 13.89
N ALA A 96 -11.64 11.33 14.45
CA ALA A 96 -11.68 11.86 15.81
C ALA A 96 -12.79 12.91 16.01
N TYR A 97 -12.93 13.83 15.04
CA TYR A 97 -13.95 14.87 15.08
C TYR A 97 -15.37 14.28 15.08
N ILE A 98 -15.67 13.39 14.13
CA ILE A 98 -17.00 12.78 13.99
C ILE A 98 -17.35 11.92 15.20
N VAL A 99 -16.41 11.11 15.71
CA VAL A 99 -16.63 10.27 16.89
C VAL A 99 -16.95 11.15 18.12
N ALA A 100 -16.18 12.22 18.34
CA ALA A 100 -16.40 13.15 19.46
C ALA A 100 -17.76 13.87 19.33
N GLU A 101 -18.12 14.33 18.12
CA GLU A 101 -19.41 14.98 17.85
C GLU A 101 -20.60 14.05 18.12
N LYS A 102 -20.47 12.76 17.87
CA LYS A 102 -21.52 11.75 18.11
C LYS A 102 -21.61 11.27 19.57
N GLY A 103 -20.88 11.89 20.47
CA GLY A 103 -20.90 11.59 21.92
C GLY A 103 -19.90 10.54 22.37
N GLY A 104 -19.04 10.01 21.48
CA GLY A 104 -18.03 9.01 21.80
C GLY A 104 -16.64 9.59 22.08
N ALA A 105 -16.56 10.78 22.69
CA ALA A 105 -15.28 11.46 22.91
C ALA A 105 -14.34 10.73 23.87
N TYR A 106 -14.85 10.00 24.86
CA TYR A 106 -14.08 9.36 25.92
C TYR A 106 -14.57 7.92 26.14
N GLY A 107 -13.74 6.95 25.81
CA GLY A 107 -13.96 5.54 26.15
C GLY A 107 -14.98 4.77 25.29
N GLU A 108 -16.11 5.37 24.89
CA GLU A 108 -17.18 4.67 24.16
C GLU A 108 -16.70 4.04 22.84
N TYR A 109 -15.74 4.66 22.15
CA TYR A 109 -15.11 4.12 20.93
C TYR A 109 -14.20 2.92 21.23
N LEU A 110 -13.95 2.58 22.49
CA LEU A 110 -13.20 1.41 22.95
C LEU A 110 -14.13 0.34 23.55
N CYS A 111 -15.32 0.17 22.99
CA CYS A 111 -16.26 -0.88 23.35
C CYS A 111 -16.55 -1.76 22.12
N ASP A 112 -16.68 -3.08 22.29
CA ASP A 112 -17.03 -3.98 21.20
C ASP A 112 -18.37 -3.63 20.54
N SER A 113 -19.35 -3.18 21.34
CA SER A 113 -20.66 -2.73 20.85
C SER A 113 -20.59 -1.50 19.93
N TYR A 114 -19.51 -0.74 19.96
CA TYR A 114 -19.30 0.42 19.09
C TYR A 114 -19.05 0.01 17.63
N PHE A 115 -18.52 -1.20 17.41
CA PHE A 115 -18.14 -1.68 16.10
C PHE A 115 -19.19 -2.64 15.52
N SER A 116 -19.44 -2.53 14.21
CA SER A 116 -20.27 -3.46 13.47
C SER A 116 -19.43 -4.55 12.76
N GLY A 117 -20.08 -5.65 12.39
CA GLY A 117 -19.51 -6.70 11.54
C GLY A 117 -19.03 -7.94 12.28
N ALA A 118 -18.69 -8.98 11.52
CA ALA A 118 -18.30 -10.28 12.04
C ALA A 118 -16.98 -10.23 12.83
N GLU A 119 -16.89 -11.06 13.84
CA GLU A 119 -15.67 -11.31 14.59
C GLU A 119 -14.59 -11.90 13.67
N SER A 120 -13.41 -11.28 13.68
CA SER A 120 -12.19 -11.86 13.15
C SER A 120 -11.46 -12.58 14.31
N SER A 121 -10.40 -13.31 14.01
CA SER A 121 -9.55 -13.96 15.03
C SER A 121 -9.01 -12.99 16.10
N GLU A 122 -8.96 -11.70 15.80
CA GLU A 122 -8.70 -10.61 16.73
C GLU A 122 -9.81 -9.59 16.59
N SER A 123 -10.44 -9.18 17.72
CA SER A 123 -11.47 -8.14 17.70
C SER A 123 -10.87 -6.79 17.32
N LEU A 124 -11.69 -5.90 16.76
CA LEU A 124 -11.19 -4.55 16.42
C LEU A 124 -10.84 -3.76 17.69
N LEU A 125 -11.55 -3.99 18.77
CA LEU A 125 -11.21 -3.43 20.08
C LEU A 125 -9.81 -3.85 20.53
N GLU A 126 -9.48 -5.15 20.43
CA GLU A 126 -8.14 -5.65 20.78
C GLU A 126 -7.05 -4.99 19.93
N ALA A 127 -7.31 -4.81 18.64
CA ALA A 127 -6.38 -4.09 17.76
C ALA A 127 -6.19 -2.62 18.17
N CYS A 128 -7.26 -1.93 18.56
CA CYS A 128 -7.18 -0.56 19.07
C CYS A 128 -6.36 -0.50 20.38
N ILE A 129 -6.67 -1.37 21.34
CA ILE A 129 -5.98 -1.42 22.65
C ILE A 129 -4.50 -1.76 22.43
N ARG A 130 -4.17 -2.75 21.60
CA ARG A 130 -2.78 -3.09 21.27
C ARG A 130 -2.01 -1.89 20.68
N ASP A 131 -2.60 -1.15 19.75
CA ASP A 131 -1.95 0.00 19.15
C ASP A 131 -1.74 1.14 20.19
N ILE A 132 -2.71 1.38 21.07
CA ILE A 132 -2.60 2.32 22.20
C ILE A 132 -1.49 1.89 23.17
N GLU A 133 -1.42 0.64 23.57
CA GLU A 133 -0.43 0.12 24.52
C GLU A 133 1.01 0.14 23.98
N ARG A 134 1.18 0.06 22.66
CA ARG A 134 2.48 0.19 22.00
C ARG A 134 3.00 1.63 22.04
N SER A 135 2.13 2.63 22.14
CA SER A 135 2.56 4.03 22.21
C SER A 135 3.20 4.34 23.55
N LYS A 136 4.29 5.10 23.49
CA LYS A 136 4.97 5.66 24.68
C LYS A 136 4.79 7.17 24.76
N ASP A 137 3.88 7.73 23.98
CA ASP A 137 3.66 9.16 23.89
C ASP A 137 2.95 9.68 25.14
N ARG A 138 3.39 10.84 25.64
CA ARG A 138 2.86 11.44 26.89
C ARG A 138 1.37 11.71 26.83
N HIS A 139 0.83 12.06 25.65
CA HIS A 139 -0.58 12.32 25.45
C HIS A 139 -1.46 11.04 25.54
N ILE A 140 -0.86 9.85 25.46
CA ILE A 140 -1.52 8.56 25.73
C ILE A 140 -1.33 8.17 27.20
N LEU A 141 -0.06 8.17 27.67
CA LEU A 141 0.30 7.66 29.00
C LEU A 141 -0.40 8.42 30.15
N ARG A 142 -0.65 9.71 30.00
CA ARG A 142 -1.33 10.52 31.03
C ARG A 142 -2.79 10.12 31.28
N TYR A 143 -3.43 9.39 30.35
CA TYR A 143 -4.81 8.92 30.49
C TYR A 143 -4.89 7.44 30.87
N ARG A 144 -3.75 6.78 31.01
CA ARG A 144 -3.69 5.39 31.42
C ARG A 144 -3.93 5.27 32.93
N ASP A 145 -4.91 4.47 33.29
CA ASP A 145 -5.24 4.16 34.69
C ASP A 145 -5.17 2.65 34.90
N ASP A 146 -4.01 2.17 35.41
CA ASP A 146 -3.77 0.73 35.63
C ASP A 146 -4.57 0.16 36.82
N SER A 147 -5.26 1.03 37.61
CA SER A 147 -6.10 0.61 38.72
C SER A 147 -7.58 0.47 38.33
N ALA A 148 -7.98 1.01 37.18
CA ALA A 148 -9.34 0.94 36.68
C ALA A 148 -9.61 -0.35 35.92
N SER A 149 -10.86 -0.85 35.97
CA SER A 149 -11.31 -1.98 35.14
C SER A 149 -11.18 -1.69 33.63
N GLU A 150 -11.45 -0.43 33.25
CA GLU A 150 -11.27 0.06 31.90
C GLU A 150 -10.13 1.06 31.88
N LYS A 151 -8.95 0.56 31.58
CA LYS A 151 -7.65 1.24 31.67
C LYS A 151 -7.59 2.58 30.90
N TYR A 152 -8.34 2.72 29.83
CA TYR A 152 -8.35 3.86 28.92
C TYR A 152 -9.70 4.59 28.85
N ALA A 153 -10.60 4.40 29.80
CA ALA A 153 -11.92 5.03 29.83
C ALA A 153 -11.90 6.56 29.69
N LYS A 154 -10.83 7.20 30.15
CA LYS A 154 -10.65 8.67 30.07
C LYS A 154 -9.80 9.12 28.87
N LEU A 155 -9.33 8.20 28.02
CA LEU A 155 -8.51 8.56 26.87
C LEU A 155 -9.39 9.20 25.79
N PRO A 156 -9.14 10.47 25.40
CA PRO A 156 -9.94 11.09 24.37
C PRO A 156 -9.60 10.52 22.98
N VAL A 157 -10.61 10.40 22.11
CA VAL A 157 -10.48 9.80 20.78
C VAL A 157 -9.44 10.50 19.91
N TRP A 158 -9.31 11.84 20.01
CA TRP A 158 -8.30 12.60 19.29
C TRP A 158 -6.86 12.33 19.72
N SER A 159 -6.68 11.76 20.91
CA SER A 159 -5.39 11.28 21.39
C SER A 159 -5.17 9.83 20.98
N ALA A 160 -6.17 8.97 21.14
CA ALA A 160 -6.08 7.55 20.82
C ALA A 160 -5.80 7.30 19.33
N VAL A 161 -6.45 8.08 18.45
CA VAL A 161 -6.31 7.91 16.99
C VAL A 161 -4.89 8.12 16.49
N GLU A 162 -4.08 8.91 17.19
CA GLU A 162 -2.66 9.10 16.84
C GLU A 162 -1.82 7.85 17.07
N ALA A 163 -2.22 6.99 18.01
CA ALA A 163 -1.55 5.71 18.24
C ALA A 163 -1.98 4.61 17.27
N PHE A 164 -3.14 4.73 16.62
CA PHE A 164 -3.62 3.69 15.72
C PHE A 164 -2.72 3.52 14.50
N SER A 165 -2.46 2.29 14.11
CA SER A 165 -1.92 2.01 12.78
C SER A 165 -2.94 2.44 11.71
N PHE A 166 -2.46 2.74 10.48
CA PHE A 166 -3.40 3.09 9.40
C PHE A 166 -4.37 1.95 9.08
N GLY A 167 -3.94 0.70 9.30
CA GLY A 167 -4.81 -0.47 9.18
C GLY A 167 -5.92 -0.50 10.23
N THR A 168 -5.60 -0.24 11.49
CA THR A 168 -6.57 -0.11 12.58
C THR A 168 -7.54 1.04 12.33
N LEU A 169 -7.03 2.23 11.98
CA LEU A 169 -7.85 3.40 11.63
C LEU A 169 -8.83 3.08 10.49
N SER A 170 -8.36 2.43 9.43
CA SER A 170 -9.21 2.05 8.29
C SER A 170 -10.38 1.15 8.72
N LYS A 171 -10.13 0.18 9.59
CA LYS A 171 -11.18 -0.69 10.15
C LYS A 171 -12.13 0.07 11.09
N CYS A 172 -11.60 0.99 11.90
CA CYS A 172 -12.42 1.87 12.76
C CYS A 172 -13.35 2.76 11.91
N ILE A 173 -12.86 3.32 10.82
CA ILE A 173 -13.68 4.08 9.87
C ILE A 173 -14.77 3.20 9.24
N GLU A 174 -14.43 1.98 8.83
CA GLU A 174 -15.38 1.06 8.20
C GLU A 174 -16.48 0.58 9.17
N ARG A 175 -16.13 0.27 10.42
CA ARG A 175 -16.97 -0.46 11.37
C ARG A 175 -17.47 0.38 12.55
N GLY A 176 -16.84 1.53 12.79
CA GLY A 176 -17.15 2.39 13.95
C GLY A 176 -18.56 2.98 13.87
N TYR A 177 -19.13 3.25 15.04
CA TYR A 177 -20.49 3.74 15.22
C TYR A 177 -21.50 2.93 14.41
N HIS A 178 -21.45 1.61 14.58
CA HIS A 178 -22.28 0.65 13.85
C HIS A 178 -22.14 0.75 12.31
N GLY A 179 -20.96 1.13 11.80
CA GLY A 179 -20.66 1.28 10.38
C GLY A 179 -21.01 2.64 9.77
N GLN A 180 -21.47 3.62 10.57
CA GLN A 180 -21.90 4.93 10.06
C GLN A 180 -20.72 5.89 9.81
N ILE A 181 -19.56 5.71 10.47
CA ILE A 181 -18.43 6.65 10.37
C ILE A 181 -17.96 6.80 8.92
N SER A 182 -17.87 5.72 8.16
CA SER A 182 -17.46 5.77 6.74
C SER A 182 -18.40 6.62 5.89
N HIS A 183 -19.72 6.58 6.16
CA HIS A 183 -20.70 7.38 5.44
C HIS A 183 -20.58 8.88 5.78
N LEU A 184 -20.40 9.20 7.06
CA LEU A 184 -20.26 10.58 7.53
C LEU A 184 -18.96 11.21 6.97
N ILE A 185 -17.85 10.47 6.97
CA ILE A 185 -16.61 10.93 6.31
C ILE A 185 -16.84 11.18 4.82
N CYS A 186 -17.49 10.25 4.10
CA CYS A 186 -17.75 10.41 2.68
C CYS A 186 -18.61 11.63 2.35
N GLU A 187 -19.60 11.95 3.20
CA GLU A 187 -20.42 13.16 3.06
C GLU A 187 -19.58 14.43 3.23
N ASP A 188 -18.75 14.48 4.25
CA ASP A 188 -17.86 15.62 4.53
C ASP A 188 -16.86 15.90 3.40
N ILE A 189 -16.25 14.86 2.82
CA ILE A 189 -15.20 15.01 1.82
C ILE A 189 -15.69 14.86 0.36
N GLY A 190 -16.96 14.60 0.15
CA GLY A 190 -17.55 14.46 -1.18
C GLY A 190 -17.11 13.21 -1.95
N LEU A 191 -16.76 12.12 -1.26
CA LEU A 191 -16.46 10.81 -1.86
C LEU A 191 -17.74 9.96 -1.99
N ALA A 192 -17.75 9.06 -2.98
CA ALA A 192 -18.83 8.08 -3.11
C ALA A 192 -18.79 7.07 -1.95
N LYS A 193 -19.91 6.92 -1.24
CA LYS A 193 -20.03 5.97 -0.11
C LYS A 193 -19.79 4.53 -0.54
N SER A 194 -20.34 4.15 -1.70
CA SER A 194 -20.17 2.80 -2.25
C SER A 194 -18.69 2.53 -2.56
N GLY A 195 -18.17 1.47 -1.97
CA GLY A 195 -16.78 1.03 -2.18
C GLY A 195 -15.72 1.85 -1.45
N PHE A 196 -16.07 2.90 -0.69
CA PHE A 196 -15.09 3.70 0.04
C PHE A 196 -14.22 2.86 1.00
N PRO A 197 -14.77 2.00 1.89
CA PRO A 197 -13.95 1.22 2.81
C PRO A 197 -12.95 0.29 2.08
N SER A 198 -13.38 -0.39 1.02
CA SER A 198 -12.50 -1.28 0.26
C SER A 198 -11.42 -0.51 -0.52
N ARG A 199 -11.73 0.66 -1.06
CA ARG A 199 -10.73 1.56 -1.67
C ARG A 199 -9.73 2.08 -0.64
N LEU A 200 -10.19 2.44 0.55
CA LEU A 200 -9.33 2.84 1.67
C LEU A 200 -8.38 1.71 2.08
N ARG A 201 -8.89 0.47 2.18
CA ARG A 201 -8.02 -0.71 2.43
C ARG A 201 -6.94 -0.87 1.34
N SER A 202 -7.26 -0.59 0.08
CA SER A 202 -6.27 -0.62 -1.00
C SER A 202 -5.17 0.44 -0.81
N ILE A 203 -5.52 1.64 -0.33
CA ILE A 203 -4.55 2.70 -0.01
C ILE A 203 -3.69 2.29 1.20
N VAL A 204 -4.29 1.70 2.23
CA VAL A 204 -3.54 1.13 3.38
C VAL A 204 -2.56 0.06 2.93
N TYR A 205 -2.99 -0.84 2.04
CA TYR A 205 -2.11 -1.86 1.45
C TYR A 205 -0.94 -1.21 0.71
N LEU A 206 -1.21 -0.21 -0.13
CA LEU A 206 -0.17 0.52 -0.88
C LEU A 206 0.83 1.19 0.07
N ARG A 207 0.33 1.87 1.11
CA ARG A 207 1.15 2.50 2.14
C ARG A 207 2.09 1.49 2.83
N ASN A 208 1.55 0.34 3.23
CA ASN A 208 2.33 -0.68 3.90
C ASN A 208 3.40 -1.27 2.96
N ARG A 209 3.07 -1.50 1.69
CA ARG A 209 4.08 -1.91 0.71
C ARG A 209 5.18 -0.86 0.52
N CYS A 210 4.82 0.41 0.48
CA CYS A 210 5.79 1.50 0.41
C CYS A 210 6.69 1.52 1.66
N ALA A 211 6.11 1.47 2.85
CA ALA A 211 6.85 1.49 4.12
C ALA A 211 7.81 0.31 4.29
N HIS A 212 7.47 -0.86 3.74
CA HIS A 212 8.28 -2.07 3.80
C HIS A 212 9.09 -2.32 2.51
N TYR A 213 9.12 -1.37 1.59
CA TYR A 213 9.82 -1.49 0.30
C TYR A 213 9.43 -2.76 -0.47
N GLY A 214 8.17 -3.19 -0.38
CA GLY A 214 7.65 -4.31 -1.15
C GLY A 214 7.44 -3.92 -2.61
N ARG A 215 7.87 -4.73 -3.57
CA ARG A 215 7.74 -4.44 -5.01
C ARG A 215 6.33 -3.99 -5.39
N LEU A 216 6.21 -2.81 -6.00
CA LEU A 216 4.97 -2.25 -6.55
C LEU A 216 4.84 -2.55 -8.04
N TRP A 217 5.93 -2.44 -8.77
CA TRP A 217 5.95 -2.70 -10.21
C TRP A 217 5.53 -4.13 -10.53
N ASN A 218 4.75 -4.32 -11.57
CA ASN A 218 4.22 -5.62 -12.01
C ASN A 218 3.52 -6.40 -10.88
N HIS A 219 2.67 -5.69 -10.12
CA HIS A 219 1.96 -6.24 -8.96
C HIS A 219 0.48 -5.88 -9.00
N CYS A 220 -0.35 -6.76 -8.50
CA CYS A 220 -1.77 -6.52 -8.27
C CYS A 220 -2.12 -6.75 -6.80
N VAL A 221 -3.11 -6.04 -6.33
CA VAL A 221 -3.62 -6.15 -4.95
C VAL A 221 -4.75 -7.17 -4.91
N ILE A 222 -4.64 -8.19 -4.09
CA ILE A 222 -5.62 -9.30 -4.05
C ILE A 222 -7.01 -8.77 -3.67
N ASP A 223 -7.09 -8.00 -2.59
CA ASP A 223 -8.35 -7.48 -2.03
C ASP A 223 -8.57 -5.98 -2.34
N ALA A 224 -8.15 -5.54 -3.54
CA ALA A 224 -8.35 -4.16 -3.92
C ALA A 224 -9.84 -3.83 -4.13
N GLY A 225 -10.25 -2.68 -3.57
CA GLY A 225 -11.55 -2.11 -3.84
C GLY A 225 -11.72 -1.70 -5.31
N ALA A 226 -12.90 -1.93 -5.84
CA ALA A 226 -13.21 -1.51 -7.20
C ALA A 226 -13.17 0.03 -7.33
N VAL A 227 -12.45 0.52 -8.32
CA VAL A 227 -12.41 1.96 -8.64
C VAL A 227 -13.63 2.29 -9.52
N PRO A 228 -14.40 3.35 -9.19
CA PRO A 228 -15.58 3.73 -9.98
C PRO A 228 -15.26 3.96 -11.47
N HIS A 229 -16.16 3.56 -12.35
CA HIS A 229 -15.96 3.65 -13.81
C HIS A 229 -15.65 5.06 -14.30
N ASN A 230 -16.32 6.07 -13.75
CA ASN A 230 -16.07 7.46 -14.09
C ASN A 230 -14.66 7.92 -13.70
N VAL A 231 -14.13 7.46 -12.57
CA VAL A 231 -12.76 7.74 -12.10
C VAL A 231 -11.75 7.07 -13.02
N ARG A 232 -11.93 5.79 -13.35
CA ARG A 232 -11.08 5.08 -14.32
C ARG A 232 -11.08 5.74 -15.69
N ASN A 233 -12.24 6.11 -16.21
CA ASN A 233 -12.36 6.74 -17.52
C ASN A 233 -11.72 8.13 -17.57
N LYS A 234 -11.78 8.90 -16.49
CA LYS A 234 -11.05 10.15 -16.35
C LYS A 234 -9.54 9.94 -16.42
N ALA A 235 -9.03 8.97 -15.67
CA ALA A 235 -7.60 8.63 -15.64
C ALA A 235 -7.10 8.17 -17.02
N LYS A 236 -7.83 7.28 -17.69
CA LYS A 236 -7.48 6.82 -19.05
C LYS A 236 -7.34 7.96 -20.04
N ARG A 237 -8.30 8.90 -20.04
CA ARG A 237 -8.24 10.07 -20.92
C ARG A 237 -7.07 10.99 -20.59
N ARG A 238 -6.81 11.20 -19.30
CA ARG A 238 -5.73 12.05 -18.83
C ARG A 238 -4.34 11.51 -19.20
N LEU A 239 -4.13 10.22 -19.01
CA LEU A 239 -2.86 9.55 -19.27
C LEU A 239 -2.71 9.06 -20.72
N ALA A 240 -3.69 9.34 -21.59
CA ALA A 240 -3.74 8.82 -22.96
C ALA A 240 -3.44 7.30 -23.05
N ILE A 241 -3.90 6.53 -22.05
CA ILE A 241 -3.71 5.07 -21.99
C ILE A 241 -5.02 4.34 -22.28
N GLY A 242 -4.90 3.13 -22.81
CA GLY A 242 -6.02 2.22 -22.99
C GLY A 242 -6.56 1.67 -21.66
N ASN A 243 -7.02 0.43 -21.69
CA ASN A 243 -7.41 -0.26 -20.47
C ASN A 243 -6.18 -0.60 -19.63
N PHE A 244 -6.35 -0.56 -18.32
CA PHE A 244 -5.38 -1.10 -17.37
C PHE A 244 -6.06 -2.17 -16.51
N THR A 245 -5.26 -3.13 -16.06
CA THR A 245 -5.73 -4.29 -15.32
C THR A 245 -6.41 -3.86 -14.00
N PRO A 246 -7.64 -4.32 -13.72
CA PRO A 246 -8.27 -4.10 -12.41
C PRO A 246 -7.40 -4.65 -11.28
N ARG A 247 -7.41 -3.97 -10.14
CA ARG A 247 -6.61 -4.32 -8.96
C ARG A 247 -5.09 -4.22 -9.16
N SER A 248 -4.58 -3.73 -10.30
CA SER A 248 -3.17 -3.39 -10.46
C SER A 248 -2.78 -2.24 -9.51
N ILE A 249 -1.49 -2.05 -9.30
CA ILE A 249 -1.00 -0.86 -8.58
C ILE A 249 -1.47 0.43 -9.28
N MET A 250 -1.55 0.41 -10.61
CA MET A 250 -2.10 1.54 -11.38
C MET A 250 -3.55 1.85 -10.98
N ASP A 251 -4.38 0.82 -10.77
CA ASP A 251 -5.77 1.00 -10.34
C ASP A 251 -5.85 1.67 -8.95
N VAL A 252 -4.94 1.28 -8.04
CA VAL A 252 -4.85 1.91 -6.70
C VAL A 252 -4.33 3.34 -6.78
N ILE A 253 -3.37 3.64 -7.66
CA ILE A 253 -2.85 5.00 -7.92
C ILE A 253 -3.98 5.91 -8.44
N VAL A 254 -4.80 5.41 -9.36
CA VAL A 254 -5.98 6.15 -9.86
C VAL A 254 -7.01 6.40 -8.75
N SER A 255 -7.18 5.43 -7.85
CA SER A 255 -8.02 5.61 -6.66
C SER A 255 -7.44 6.66 -5.71
N LEU A 256 -6.13 6.66 -5.51
CA LEU A 256 -5.40 7.63 -4.68
C LEU A 256 -5.57 9.07 -5.24
N ASP A 257 -5.45 9.26 -6.55
CA ASP A 257 -5.67 10.56 -7.20
C ASP A 257 -7.09 11.10 -6.94
N ASP A 258 -8.10 10.25 -7.02
CA ASP A 258 -9.48 10.64 -6.73
C ASP A 258 -9.66 11.07 -5.26
N PHE A 259 -9.05 10.36 -4.30
CA PHE A 259 -9.05 10.74 -2.89
C PHE A 259 -8.36 12.09 -2.69
N LEU A 260 -7.16 12.28 -3.23
CA LEU A 260 -6.39 13.52 -3.09
C LEU A 260 -7.17 14.74 -3.62
N LYS A 261 -7.83 14.60 -4.77
CA LYS A 261 -8.65 15.66 -5.36
C LYS A 261 -9.89 15.96 -4.55
N LYS A 262 -10.61 14.95 -4.11
CA LYS A 262 -11.85 15.10 -3.32
C LYS A 262 -11.60 15.65 -1.92
N MET A 263 -10.47 15.31 -1.33
CA MET A 263 -10.02 15.83 -0.04
C MET A 263 -9.36 17.22 -0.14
N ASN A 264 -9.28 17.80 -1.35
CA ASN A 264 -8.60 19.08 -1.63
C ASN A 264 -7.13 19.12 -1.17
N ILE A 265 -6.46 17.95 -1.22
CA ILE A 265 -5.05 17.84 -0.84
C ILE A 265 -4.15 18.20 -2.03
N ARG A 266 -4.46 17.61 -3.20
CA ARG A 266 -3.62 17.76 -4.39
C ARG A 266 -4.42 17.49 -5.67
N SER A 267 -4.24 18.33 -6.69
CA SER A 267 -4.94 18.21 -7.99
C SER A 267 -4.07 17.68 -9.13
N ASP A 268 -2.74 17.80 -9.02
CA ASP A 268 -1.74 17.51 -10.05
C ASP A 268 -1.01 16.15 -9.88
N PHE A 269 -1.46 15.33 -8.92
CA PHE A 269 -0.78 14.07 -8.55
C PHE A 269 -0.62 13.12 -9.74
N LEU A 270 -1.68 12.88 -10.50
CA LEU A 270 -1.64 11.95 -11.63
C LEU A 270 -0.78 12.47 -12.79
N GLU A 271 -0.69 13.80 -12.95
CA GLU A 271 0.18 14.45 -13.93
C GLU A 271 1.66 14.26 -13.58
N GLN A 272 2.02 14.49 -12.34
CA GLN A 272 3.40 14.26 -11.89
C GLN A 272 3.77 12.77 -11.93
N PHE A 273 2.83 11.88 -11.60
CA PHE A 273 3.02 10.44 -11.76
C PHE A 273 3.33 10.08 -13.22
N GLU A 274 2.57 10.60 -14.17
CA GLU A 274 2.80 10.39 -15.60
C GLU A 274 4.20 10.82 -16.01
N GLN A 275 4.56 12.06 -15.70
CA GLN A 275 5.87 12.64 -16.05
C GLN A 275 7.04 11.84 -15.48
N LEU A 276 6.93 11.35 -14.25
CA LEU A 276 8.04 10.68 -13.56
C LEU A 276 8.18 9.20 -13.89
N PHE A 277 7.09 8.53 -14.31
CA PHE A 277 7.06 7.07 -14.35
C PHE A 277 6.47 6.46 -15.62
N MET A 278 5.81 7.23 -16.46
CA MET A 278 5.03 6.66 -17.57
C MET A 278 5.59 7.00 -18.96
N LEU A 279 6.50 7.96 -19.08
CA LEU A 279 6.96 8.47 -20.37
C LEU A 279 8.29 7.86 -20.83
N ASP A 280 9.24 7.66 -19.92
CA ASP A 280 10.63 7.37 -20.30
C ASP A 280 10.95 5.86 -20.40
N ASN A 281 10.13 4.98 -19.80
CA ASN A 281 10.40 3.54 -19.78
C ASN A 281 9.15 2.71 -20.09
N ASP A 282 9.07 2.23 -21.34
CA ASP A 282 7.93 1.44 -21.80
C ASP A 282 7.73 0.11 -21.04
N VAL A 283 8.81 -0.50 -20.57
CA VAL A 283 8.73 -1.75 -19.80
C VAL A 283 8.14 -1.48 -18.43
N PHE A 284 8.60 -0.40 -17.78
CA PHE A 284 8.02 0.03 -16.50
C PHE A 284 6.53 0.36 -16.66
N ARG A 285 6.20 1.17 -17.66
CA ARG A 285 4.81 1.54 -17.98
C ARG A 285 3.92 0.31 -18.19
N ARG A 286 4.36 -0.67 -18.99
CA ARG A 286 3.61 -1.92 -19.22
C ARG A 286 3.37 -2.70 -17.93
N GLY A 287 4.39 -2.87 -17.10
CA GLY A 287 4.24 -3.54 -15.81
C GLY A 287 3.30 -2.83 -14.83
N MET A 288 3.14 -1.51 -14.95
CA MET A 288 2.16 -0.76 -14.17
C MET A 288 0.73 -0.92 -14.70
N ILE A 289 0.54 -0.87 -16.03
CA ILE A 289 -0.77 -0.90 -16.68
C ILE A 289 -1.33 -2.33 -16.75
N ASP A 290 -0.48 -3.27 -17.15
CA ASP A 290 -0.85 -4.68 -17.35
C ASP A 290 0.19 -5.59 -16.70
N PRO A 291 0.12 -5.78 -15.37
CA PRO A 291 0.98 -6.72 -14.67
C PRO A 291 0.83 -8.11 -15.28
N ARG A 292 1.95 -8.69 -15.73
CA ARG A 292 1.95 -10.04 -16.26
C ARG A 292 1.35 -10.98 -15.24
N SER A 293 0.41 -11.74 -15.75
CA SER A 293 -0.23 -12.91 -15.21
C SER A 293 -0.46 -12.97 -13.69
N THR A 294 -1.72 -13.11 -13.35
CA THR A 294 -2.16 -13.58 -12.04
C THR A 294 -1.64 -14.96 -11.67
N LYS A 295 -1.12 -15.75 -12.64
CA LYS A 295 -0.50 -17.08 -12.41
C LYS A 295 0.82 -16.99 -11.65
N ASP A 296 1.57 -15.89 -11.79
CA ASP A 296 2.76 -15.62 -10.98
C ASP A 296 2.43 -15.28 -9.52
N ARG A 297 1.16 -15.16 -9.20
CA ARG A 297 0.68 -14.97 -7.87
C ARG A 297 0.27 -16.30 -7.29
N TYR A 298 1.21 -16.84 -6.53
CA TYR A 298 0.91 -17.80 -5.47
C TYR A 298 -0.43 -18.54 -5.65
N GLN A 299 -0.43 -19.55 -6.47
CA GLN A 299 -1.25 -20.70 -6.20
C GLN A 299 -0.60 -21.36 -4.96
N HIS A 300 -1.06 -20.98 -3.80
CA HIS A 300 -0.88 -21.70 -2.56
C HIS A 300 -2.21 -22.27 -2.15
#